data_6c6f727a8a2c76d6a130f198115e2361
#
_entry.id   6c6f727a8a2c76d6a130f198115e2361
#
_cell.length_a   1.000
_cell.length_b   1.000
_cell.length_c   1.000
_cell.angle_alpha   90.00
_cell.angle_beta   90.00
_cell.angle_gamma   90.00
#
_symmetry.space_group_name_H-M   'P 1'
#
loop_
_entity.id
_entity.type
_entity.pdbx_description
1 polymer ?
#
loop_
_entity_poly.entity_id
_entity_poly.type
_entity_poly.pdbx_seq_one_letter_code
_entity_poly.pdbx_strand_id
1 'polypeptide(L)'
;MISMVSIMLPRASVSANRINEILETEEAIQESKEPKKLDASKKGLVEFKNVSFRYPDSDEEVLSDITFTAKPGETTAIIGSTGSGKSTIVNLIPRFYDITSGNLLIDGVDIKEISNKDLRKIVGFVPQKGILFSGTIESNIKYGNPNMSDEQMIEAAQIAQATEFIDSKPEKYKEPIAQGGSNVSGGQKQRLSIARAIAIDPEILVFDDSFSALDFKTDSTLRAELAKKTKDKTVIIVAQRINTILNADQIIVLEDGKIVGKGTHEELIKNNETYKQIALSQLSEEELNLQKNQEIEGGNKHE
;
A
#
# COMPACT_ATOMS: atom_id res chain seq x y z
N MET A 1 42.67 3.87 -42.47
CA MET A 1 41.94 4.88 -41.70
C MET A 1 40.50 5.07 -42.19
N ILE A 2 40.24 5.36 -43.46
CA ILE A 2 38.91 5.60 -44.04
C ILE A 2 37.95 4.42 -43.77
N SER A 3 38.38 3.17 -44.01
CA SER A 3 37.56 1.98 -43.77
C SER A 3 37.14 1.81 -42.30
N MET A 4 37.98 2.21 -41.36
CA MET A 4 37.71 2.14 -39.94
C MET A 4 36.66 3.18 -39.53
N VAL A 5 36.75 4.39 -40.04
CA VAL A 5 35.78 5.47 -39.83
C VAL A 5 34.43 5.08 -40.42
N SER A 6 34.38 4.47 -41.62
CA SER A 6 33.14 4.03 -42.25
C SER A 6 32.40 2.95 -41.47
N ILE A 7 33.11 2.15 -40.65
CA ILE A 7 32.49 1.13 -39.78
C ILE A 7 32.11 1.73 -38.41
N MET A 8 32.95 2.63 -37.86
CA MET A 8 32.72 3.17 -36.53
C MET A 8 31.63 4.25 -36.50
N LEU A 9 31.52 5.08 -37.55
CA LEU A 9 30.55 6.16 -37.61
C LEU A 9 29.08 5.68 -37.50
N PRO A 10 28.63 4.68 -38.28
CA PRO A 10 27.26 4.15 -38.10
C PRO A 10 27.01 3.55 -36.70
N ARG A 11 27.98 2.86 -36.10
CA ARG A 11 27.88 2.30 -34.76
C ARG A 11 27.77 3.41 -33.70
N ALA A 12 28.58 4.45 -33.83
CA ALA A 12 28.51 5.62 -32.94
C ALA A 12 27.17 6.35 -33.06
N SER A 13 26.66 6.50 -34.30
CA SER A 13 25.35 7.11 -34.55
C SER A 13 24.20 6.30 -33.90
N VAL A 14 24.19 4.98 -34.05
CA VAL A 14 23.19 4.12 -33.41
C VAL A 14 23.27 4.22 -31.86
N SER A 15 24.48 4.24 -31.31
CA SER A 15 24.66 4.38 -29.88
C SER A 15 24.22 5.74 -29.39
N ALA A 16 24.52 6.82 -30.11
CA ALA A 16 24.08 8.16 -29.82
C ALA A 16 22.56 8.30 -29.83
N ASN A 17 21.90 7.70 -30.86
CA ASN A 17 20.43 7.73 -30.93
C ASN A 17 19.79 7.01 -29.75
N ARG A 18 20.28 5.84 -29.33
CA ARG A 18 19.77 5.13 -28.15
C ARG A 18 19.95 5.91 -26.85
N ILE A 19 21.04 6.65 -26.72
CA ILE A 19 21.27 7.53 -25.58
C ILE A 19 20.28 8.70 -25.63
N ASN A 20 20.08 9.26 -26.82
CA ASN A 20 19.18 10.40 -27.03
C ASN A 20 17.71 10.03 -26.75
N GLU A 21 17.25 8.85 -27.15
CA GLU A 21 15.93 8.30 -26.83
C GLU A 21 15.67 8.30 -25.31
N ILE A 22 16.68 7.94 -24.51
CA ILE A 22 16.55 7.97 -23.04
C ILE A 22 16.56 9.41 -22.49
N LEU A 23 17.42 10.27 -23.03
CA LEU A 23 17.52 11.66 -22.58
C LEU A 23 16.31 12.50 -22.97
N GLU A 24 15.65 12.17 -24.06
CA GLU A 24 14.44 12.83 -24.55
C GLU A 24 13.15 12.24 -23.94
N THR A 25 13.25 11.14 -23.16
CA THR A 25 12.09 10.55 -22.49
C THR A 25 11.53 11.53 -21.47
N GLU A 26 10.30 11.96 -21.68
CA GLU A 26 9.60 12.83 -20.73
C GLU A 26 9.16 12.02 -19.50
N GLU A 27 9.22 12.64 -18.33
CA GLU A 27 8.70 12.04 -17.10
C GLU A 27 7.18 11.90 -17.22
N ALA A 28 6.68 10.68 -17.04
CA ALA A 28 5.24 10.38 -17.12
C ALA A 28 4.43 11.14 -16.07
N ILE A 29 5.03 11.46 -14.91
CA ILE A 29 4.41 12.19 -13.81
C ILE A 29 5.07 13.54 -13.69
N GLN A 30 4.36 14.57 -14.14
CA GLN A 30 4.82 15.95 -14.06
C GLN A 30 4.56 16.54 -12.68
N GLU A 31 5.58 17.10 -12.05
CA GLU A 31 5.43 17.80 -10.78
C GLU A 31 4.75 19.17 -11.01
N SER A 32 3.84 19.56 -10.10
CA SER A 32 3.22 20.89 -10.15
C SER A 32 4.30 21.97 -10.03
N LYS A 33 4.24 22.99 -10.89
CA LYS A 33 5.12 24.16 -10.82
C LYS A 33 4.84 25.01 -9.59
N GLU A 34 3.61 24.99 -9.08
CA GLU A 34 3.16 25.71 -7.90
C GLU A 34 2.41 24.74 -6.97
N PRO A 35 3.13 23.90 -6.20
CA PRO A 35 2.50 22.93 -5.32
C PRO A 35 1.65 23.62 -4.25
N LYS A 36 0.42 23.10 -4.05
CA LYS A 36 -0.47 23.56 -2.99
C LYS A 36 -0.07 22.95 -1.64
N LYS A 37 -0.30 23.72 -0.58
CA LYS A 37 -0.18 23.21 0.78
C LYS A 37 -1.40 22.39 1.15
N LEU A 38 -1.18 21.31 1.89
CA LEU A 38 -2.24 20.44 2.40
C LEU A 38 -3.10 21.19 3.44
N ASP A 39 -4.38 20.84 3.50
CA ASP A 39 -5.31 21.37 4.49
C ASP A 39 -5.16 20.63 5.82
N ALA A 40 -4.47 21.24 6.77
CA ALA A 40 -4.20 20.65 8.08
C ALA A 40 -5.49 20.27 8.87
N SER A 41 -6.66 20.80 8.51
CA SER A 41 -7.95 20.42 9.13
C SER A 41 -8.48 19.08 8.62
N LYS A 42 -7.95 18.56 7.51
CA LYS A 42 -8.34 17.30 6.86
C LYS A 42 -7.26 16.24 6.90
N LYS A 43 -6.33 16.38 7.82
CA LYS A 43 -5.12 15.57 7.93
C LYS A 43 -5.39 14.07 7.78
N GLY A 44 -4.84 13.45 6.73
CA GLY A 44 -4.97 12.03 6.41
C GLY A 44 -6.23 11.67 5.62
N LEU A 45 -7.07 12.61 5.20
CA LEU A 45 -8.27 12.33 4.40
C LEU A 45 -7.92 11.96 2.95
N VAL A 46 -8.40 10.81 2.47
CA VAL A 46 -8.24 10.37 1.08
C VAL A 46 -9.61 10.26 0.42
N GLU A 47 -9.82 10.99 -0.68
CA GLU A 47 -11.09 11.00 -1.40
C GLU A 47 -10.90 10.62 -2.87
N PHE A 48 -11.55 9.55 -3.30
CA PHE A 48 -11.71 9.20 -4.71
C PHE A 48 -13.09 9.72 -5.17
N LYS A 49 -13.12 10.56 -6.23
CA LYS A 49 -14.33 11.15 -6.80
C LYS A 49 -14.42 10.84 -8.28
N ASN A 50 -15.24 9.87 -8.63
CA ASN A 50 -15.45 9.39 -10.00
C ASN A 50 -14.12 9.10 -10.74
N VAL A 51 -13.18 8.44 -10.04
CA VAL A 51 -11.86 8.17 -10.58
C VAL A 51 -11.91 7.02 -11.55
N SER A 52 -11.46 7.26 -12.78
CA SER A 52 -11.15 6.22 -13.76
C SER A 52 -9.67 6.20 -14.06
N PHE A 53 -9.17 5.02 -14.36
CA PHE A 53 -7.74 4.83 -14.64
C PHE A 53 -7.48 3.78 -15.72
N ARG A 54 -6.54 4.11 -16.61
CA ARG A 54 -5.99 3.26 -17.65
C ARG A 54 -4.46 3.37 -17.62
N TYR A 55 -3.78 2.25 -17.73
CA TYR A 55 -2.31 2.28 -17.86
C TYR A 55 -1.89 2.93 -19.19
N PRO A 56 -0.72 3.62 -19.24
CA PRO A 56 -0.30 4.38 -20.42
C PRO A 56 -0.29 3.59 -21.73
N ASP A 57 0.07 2.31 -21.67
CA ASP A 57 0.21 1.44 -22.84
C ASP A 57 -1.00 0.51 -23.07
N SER A 58 -2.15 0.82 -22.47
CA SER A 58 -3.37 0.01 -22.57
C SER A 58 -4.53 0.83 -23.11
N ASP A 59 -5.35 0.22 -23.97
CA ASP A 59 -6.62 0.81 -24.43
C ASP A 59 -7.78 0.51 -23.46
N GLU A 60 -7.59 -0.45 -22.52
CA GLU A 60 -8.61 -0.87 -21.57
C GLU A 60 -8.56 -0.08 -20.28
N GLU A 61 -9.72 0.35 -19.81
CA GLU A 61 -9.90 0.99 -18.50
C GLU A 61 -9.81 -0.09 -17.41
N VAL A 62 -8.86 0.06 -16.48
CA VAL A 62 -8.67 -0.87 -15.36
C VAL A 62 -9.54 -0.49 -14.17
N LEU A 63 -9.84 0.80 -14.00
CA LEU A 63 -10.74 1.32 -12.97
C LEU A 63 -11.74 2.29 -13.61
N SER A 64 -13.03 2.11 -13.29
CA SER A 64 -14.13 2.93 -13.81
C SER A 64 -14.97 3.48 -12.67
N ASP A 65 -15.09 4.81 -12.60
CA ASP A 65 -15.99 5.53 -11.69
C ASP A 65 -15.82 5.17 -10.20
N ILE A 66 -14.59 5.06 -9.74
CA ILE A 66 -14.27 4.74 -8.35
C ILE A 66 -14.58 5.93 -7.44
N THR A 67 -15.50 5.74 -6.50
CA THR A 67 -15.92 6.79 -5.56
C THR A 67 -16.02 6.25 -4.14
N PHE A 68 -15.07 6.65 -3.27
CA PHE A 68 -15.09 6.38 -1.83
C PHE A 68 -14.21 7.38 -1.08
N THR A 69 -14.36 7.38 0.24
CA THR A 69 -13.55 8.21 1.15
C THR A 69 -12.95 7.32 2.23
N ALA A 70 -11.65 7.39 2.43
CA ALA A 70 -10.96 6.81 3.57
C ALA A 70 -10.61 7.93 4.56
N LYS A 71 -10.97 7.74 5.84
CA LYS A 71 -10.89 8.79 6.86
C LYS A 71 -9.82 8.51 7.91
N PRO A 72 -9.28 9.58 8.53
CA PRO A 72 -8.41 9.45 9.69
C PRO A 72 -9.09 8.65 10.82
N GLY A 73 -8.31 7.78 11.46
CA GLY A 73 -8.78 6.90 12.52
C GLY A 73 -9.58 5.68 12.06
N GLU A 74 -9.83 5.55 10.74
CA GLU A 74 -10.57 4.43 10.16
C GLU A 74 -9.66 3.52 9.32
N THR A 75 -10.00 2.24 9.27
CA THR A 75 -9.42 1.26 8.37
C THR A 75 -10.37 1.01 7.20
N THR A 76 -9.94 1.35 5.99
CA THR A 76 -10.64 1.02 4.74
C THR A 76 -9.99 -0.19 4.10
N ALA A 77 -10.73 -1.26 3.93
CA ALA A 77 -10.27 -2.47 3.25
C ALA A 77 -10.78 -2.54 1.82
N ILE A 78 -9.97 -3.09 0.91
CA ILE A 78 -10.33 -3.31 -0.48
C ILE A 78 -10.21 -4.81 -0.77
N ILE A 79 -11.30 -5.44 -1.19
CA ILE A 79 -11.37 -6.86 -1.53
C ILE A 79 -12.01 -7.06 -2.91
N GLY A 80 -11.75 -8.19 -3.53
CA GLY A 80 -12.28 -8.57 -4.85
C GLY A 80 -11.44 -9.68 -5.47
N SER A 81 -11.88 -10.19 -6.63
CA SER A 81 -11.17 -11.23 -7.39
C SER A 81 -9.77 -10.78 -7.84
N THR A 82 -8.94 -11.74 -8.23
CA THR A 82 -7.65 -11.45 -8.87
C THR A 82 -7.92 -10.69 -10.18
N GLY A 83 -7.18 -9.61 -10.41
CA GLY A 83 -7.34 -8.77 -11.62
C GLY A 83 -8.42 -7.69 -11.49
N SER A 84 -9.20 -7.61 -10.39
CA SER A 84 -10.27 -6.61 -10.23
C SER A 84 -9.81 -5.15 -10.07
N GLY A 85 -8.49 -4.87 -10.05
CA GLY A 85 -7.95 -3.50 -9.94
C GLY A 85 -7.55 -3.04 -8.54
N LYS A 86 -7.55 -3.93 -7.51
CA LYS A 86 -7.22 -3.58 -6.12
C LYS A 86 -5.86 -2.89 -5.95
N SER A 87 -4.79 -3.53 -6.45
CA SER A 87 -3.44 -2.95 -6.40
C SER A 87 -3.34 -1.66 -7.22
N THR A 88 -4.11 -1.54 -8.28
CA THR A 88 -4.17 -0.31 -9.09
C THR A 88 -4.71 0.85 -8.26
N ILE A 89 -5.82 0.68 -7.53
CA ILE A 89 -6.37 1.74 -6.65
C ILE A 89 -5.30 2.24 -5.67
N VAL A 90 -4.65 1.32 -4.96
CA VAL A 90 -3.69 1.72 -3.91
C VAL A 90 -2.39 2.30 -4.48
N ASN A 91 -2.02 1.96 -5.72
CA ASN A 91 -0.87 2.54 -6.41
C ASN A 91 -1.10 3.99 -6.87
N LEU A 92 -2.37 4.41 -7.00
CA LEU A 92 -2.70 5.81 -7.29
C LEU A 92 -2.47 6.73 -6.09
N ILE A 93 -2.59 6.24 -4.84
CA ILE A 93 -2.45 7.06 -3.62
C ILE A 93 -1.04 7.65 -3.46
N PRO A 94 0.08 6.89 -3.61
CA PRO A 94 1.42 7.47 -3.63
C PRO A 94 1.78 8.13 -4.96
N ARG A 95 0.81 8.26 -5.89
CA ARG A 95 0.95 8.82 -7.23
C ARG A 95 2.06 8.11 -8.04
N PHE A 96 2.02 6.76 -8.07
CA PHE A 96 2.86 6.01 -9.01
C PHE A 96 2.37 6.15 -10.45
N TYR A 97 1.10 6.52 -10.62
CA TYR A 97 0.44 6.85 -11.88
C TYR A 97 -0.51 8.02 -11.66
N ASP A 98 -0.73 8.83 -12.68
CA ASP A 98 -1.79 9.84 -12.70
C ASP A 98 -3.11 9.22 -13.17
N ILE A 99 -4.22 9.63 -12.55
CA ILE A 99 -5.57 9.19 -12.93
C ILE A 99 -5.93 9.69 -14.33
N THR A 100 -6.76 8.92 -15.05
CA THR A 100 -7.23 9.28 -16.40
C THR A 100 -8.37 10.30 -16.35
N SER A 101 -9.32 10.14 -15.41
CA SER A 101 -10.42 11.07 -15.18
C SER A 101 -10.88 11.07 -13.73
N GLY A 102 -11.72 12.04 -13.35
CA GLY A 102 -12.15 12.25 -11.97
C GLY A 102 -11.16 13.05 -11.13
N ASN A 103 -11.24 12.94 -9.80
CA ASN A 103 -10.34 13.61 -8.87
C ASN A 103 -9.93 12.66 -7.75
N LEU A 104 -8.64 12.60 -7.46
CA LEU A 104 -8.07 11.97 -6.26
C LEU A 104 -7.51 13.08 -5.37
N LEU A 105 -8.13 13.25 -4.21
CA LEU A 105 -7.77 14.30 -3.26
C LEU A 105 -7.12 13.68 -2.02
N ILE A 106 -6.08 14.33 -1.53
CA ILE A 106 -5.49 14.07 -0.21
C ILE A 106 -5.55 15.37 0.58
N ASP A 107 -6.13 15.31 1.77
CA ASP A 107 -6.37 16.49 2.62
C ASP A 107 -7.11 17.62 1.88
N GLY A 108 -8.00 17.25 0.97
CA GLY A 108 -8.79 18.18 0.17
C GLY A 108 -8.04 18.82 -1.01
N VAL A 109 -6.78 18.44 -1.26
CA VAL A 109 -5.97 18.93 -2.37
C VAL A 109 -5.84 17.84 -3.43
N ASP A 110 -5.99 18.20 -4.72
CA ASP A 110 -5.76 17.24 -5.80
C ASP A 110 -4.32 16.73 -5.78
N ILE A 111 -4.15 15.41 -5.89
CA ILE A 111 -2.84 14.75 -5.79
C ILE A 111 -1.84 15.29 -6.82
N LYS A 112 -2.32 15.79 -7.97
CA LYS A 112 -1.49 16.40 -9.03
C LYS A 112 -0.92 17.75 -8.62
N GLU A 113 -1.54 18.40 -7.64
CA GLU A 113 -1.12 19.72 -7.11
C GLU A 113 -0.25 19.61 -5.84
N ILE A 114 -0.05 18.40 -5.31
CA ILE A 114 0.84 18.14 -4.17
C ILE A 114 2.25 17.87 -4.68
N SER A 115 3.29 18.40 -4.00
CA SER A 115 4.68 18.03 -4.35
C SER A 115 4.92 16.54 -4.07
N ASN A 116 5.66 15.85 -4.94
CA ASN A 116 6.03 14.45 -4.73
C ASN A 116 6.75 14.24 -3.38
N LYS A 117 7.53 15.23 -2.96
CA LYS A 117 8.27 15.21 -1.69
C LYS A 117 7.32 15.22 -0.48
N ASP A 118 6.29 16.06 -0.50
CA ASP A 118 5.33 16.16 0.60
C ASP A 118 4.40 14.95 0.62
N LEU A 119 3.95 14.49 -0.56
CA LEU A 119 3.15 13.28 -0.67
C LEU A 119 3.86 12.06 -0.06
N ARG A 120 5.15 11.87 -0.36
CA ARG A 120 5.95 10.75 0.16
C ARG A 120 6.23 10.82 1.66
N LYS A 121 6.06 11.97 2.30
CA LYS A 121 6.18 12.11 3.76
C LYS A 121 4.91 11.66 4.47
N ILE A 122 3.73 11.90 3.86
CA ILE A 122 2.44 11.63 4.49
C ILE A 122 1.88 10.27 4.13
N VAL A 123 2.38 9.61 3.07
CA VAL A 123 1.95 8.29 2.63
C VAL A 123 3.04 7.25 2.87
N GLY A 124 2.79 6.32 3.80
CA GLY A 124 3.58 5.10 3.98
C GLY A 124 2.99 3.97 3.14
N PHE A 125 3.74 3.47 2.18
CA PHE A 125 3.29 2.42 1.26
C PHE A 125 4.05 1.12 1.47
N VAL A 126 3.33 0.01 1.63
CA VAL A 126 3.90 -1.34 1.74
C VAL A 126 3.43 -2.17 0.54
N PRO A 127 4.33 -2.52 -0.39
CA PRO A 127 3.97 -3.30 -1.57
C PRO A 127 3.67 -4.76 -1.21
N GLN A 128 2.99 -5.46 -2.10
CA GLN A 128 2.67 -6.88 -1.97
C GLN A 128 3.91 -7.75 -1.75
N LYS A 129 5.01 -7.45 -2.43
CA LYS A 129 6.30 -8.09 -2.23
C LYS A 129 7.27 -7.12 -1.58
N GLY A 130 7.73 -7.43 -0.38
CA GLY A 130 8.71 -6.63 0.33
C GLY A 130 10.02 -6.52 -0.46
N ILE A 131 10.45 -5.28 -0.70
CA ILE A 131 11.71 -4.97 -1.39
C ILE A 131 12.67 -4.36 -0.38
N LEU A 132 13.89 -4.93 -0.31
CA LEU A 132 14.97 -4.42 0.52
C LEU A 132 16.14 -3.95 -0.34
N PHE A 133 16.78 -2.89 0.13
CA PHE A 133 17.99 -2.34 -0.48
C PHE A 133 19.24 -2.96 0.15
N SER A 134 20.33 -3.02 -0.61
CA SER A 134 21.64 -3.38 -0.09
C SER A 134 22.05 -2.40 1.02
N GLY A 135 22.59 -2.92 2.09
CA GLY A 135 22.98 -2.12 3.26
C GLY A 135 22.80 -2.94 4.55
N THR A 136 22.19 -2.35 5.57
CA THR A 136 21.90 -3.01 6.84
C THR A 136 20.38 -3.06 7.11
N ILE A 137 19.95 -3.81 8.12
CA ILE A 137 18.57 -3.77 8.61
C ILE A 137 18.21 -2.33 9.02
N GLU A 138 19.08 -1.66 9.79
CA GLU A 138 18.92 -0.26 10.19
C GLU A 138 18.73 0.66 8.98
N SER A 139 19.63 0.61 7.98
CA SER A 139 19.55 1.48 6.80
C SER A 139 18.28 1.24 5.99
N ASN A 140 17.74 0.02 6.03
CA ASN A 140 16.48 -0.31 5.39
C ASN A 140 15.27 0.27 6.14
N ILE A 141 15.22 0.21 7.47
CA ILE A 141 14.12 0.78 8.26
C ILE A 141 14.19 2.31 8.20
N LYS A 142 15.38 2.90 8.36
CA LYS A 142 15.61 4.36 8.31
C LYS A 142 15.58 4.96 6.91
N TYR A 143 15.29 4.18 5.86
CA TYR A 143 15.42 4.61 4.46
C TYR A 143 14.61 5.87 4.14
N GLY A 144 13.38 6.00 4.64
CA GLY A 144 12.52 7.17 4.42
C GLY A 144 12.89 8.39 5.28
N ASN A 145 13.59 8.19 6.40
CA ASN A 145 14.08 9.24 7.29
C ASN A 145 15.40 8.81 7.94
N PRO A 146 16.56 9.09 7.29
CA PRO A 146 17.88 8.72 7.82
C PRO A 146 18.21 9.32 9.20
N ASN A 147 17.52 10.39 9.59
CA ASN A 147 17.75 11.13 10.85
C ASN A 147 16.80 10.68 11.99
N MET A 148 15.98 9.63 11.78
CA MET A 148 15.14 9.13 12.87
C MET A 148 15.97 8.57 14.01
N SER A 149 15.43 8.64 15.24
CA SER A 149 16.10 8.10 16.42
C SER A 149 16.10 6.55 16.41
N ASP A 150 17.00 5.96 17.19
CA ASP A 150 17.05 4.50 17.33
C ASP A 150 15.80 3.95 18.03
N GLU A 151 15.21 4.73 18.95
CA GLU A 151 13.96 4.38 19.62
C GLU A 151 12.81 4.26 18.62
N GLN A 152 12.67 5.21 17.69
CA GLN A 152 11.65 5.17 16.64
C GLN A 152 11.84 3.98 15.70
N MET A 153 13.10 3.68 15.33
CA MET A 153 13.44 2.50 14.53
C MET A 153 13.06 1.21 15.24
N ILE A 154 13.40 1.09 16.53
CA ILE A 154 13.10 -0.09 17.35
C ILE A 154 11.59 -0.25 17.51
N GLU A 155 10.85 0.82 17.82
CA GLU A 155 9.39 0.81 17.92
C GLU A 155 8.75 0.32 16.61
N ALA A 156 9.18 0.84 15.47
CA ALA A 156 8.68 0.39 14.16
C ALA A 156 8.97 -1.10 13.90
N ALA A 157 10.14 -1.59 14.28
CA ALA A 157 10.50 -3.00 14.18
C ALA A 157 9.65 -3.88 15.13
N GLN A 158 9.32 -3.40 16.32
CA GLN A 158 8.44 -4.10 17.28
C GLN A 158 7.02 -4.23 16.73
N ILE A 159 6.43 -3.13 16.24
CA ILE A 159 5.09 -3.12 15.64
C ILE A 159 5.04 -4.09 14.45
N ALA A 160 6.06 -4.08 13.60
CA ALA A 160 6.18 -4.97 12.45
C ALA A 160 6.52 -6.43 12.81
N GLN A 161 6.59 -6.79 14.10
CA GLN A 161 6.98 -8.12 14.58
C GLN A 161 8.34 -8.58 14.04
N ALA A 162 9.27 -7.63 13.85
CA ALA A 162 10.60 -7.91 13.28
C ALA A 162 11.68 -8.17 14.34
N THR A 163 11.44 -7.79 15.59
CA THR A 163 12.46 -7.79 16.67
C THR A 163 13.06 -9.17 16.91
N GLU A 164 12.24 -10.21 16.99
CA GLU A 164 12.71 -11.57 17.27
C GLU A 164 13.77 -12.05 16.27
N PHE A 165 13.49 -11.89 14.96
CA PHE A 165 14.48 -12.31 13.96
C PHE A 165 15.68 -11.36 13.87
N ILE A 166 15.52 -10.07 14.17
CA ILE A 166 16.62 -9.09 14.22
C ILE A 166 17.56 -9.47 15.36
N ASP A 167 17.04 -9.74 16.55
CA ASP A 167 17.83 -10.14 17.72
C ASP A 167 18.53 -11.49 17.57
N SER A 168 17.99 -12.37 16.71
CA SER A 168 18.64 -13.65 16.37
C SER A 168 19.86 -13.50 15.46
N LYS A 169 20.07 -12.33 14.85
CA LYS A 169 21.20 -12.03 13.97
C LYS A 169 22.44 -11.63 14.76
N PRO A 170 23.67 -12.02 14.33
CA PRO A 170 24.91 -11.67 15.04
C PRO A 170 25.07 -10.16 15.24
N GLU A 171 24.80 -9.35 14.19
CA GLU A 171 24.98 -7.92 14.21
C GLU A 171 23.67 -7.13 14.42
N LYS A 172 22.54 -7.84 14.71
CA LYS A 172 21.22 -7.25 14.97
C LYS A 172 20.81 -6.24 13.89
N TYR A 173 20.55 -4.98 14.25
CA TYR A 173 20.19 -3.92 13.32
C TYR A 173 21.29 -3.58 12.30
N LYS A 174 22.56 -3.87 12.61
CA LYS A 174 23.70 -3.69 11.70
C LYS A 174 23.91 -4.86 10.75
N GLU A 175 23.14 -5.94 10.92
CA GLU A 175 23.23 -7.13 10.05
C GLU A 175 23.09 -6.74 8.58
N PRO A 176 24.03 -7.19 7.70
CA PRO A 176 24.01 -6.86 6.30
C PRO A 176 22.80 -7.44 5.56
N ILE A 177 22.19 -6.63 4.73
CA ILE A 177 21.15 -7.03 3.77
C ILE A 177 21.77 -7.03 2.36
N ALA A 178 21.76 -8.18 1.71
CA ALA A 178 22.21 -8.35 0.35
C ALA A 178 21.22 -7.68 -0.64
N GLN A 179 21.65 -7.48 -1.87
CA GLN A 179 20.82 -6.90 -2.94
C GLN A 179 19.47 -7.63 -3.07
N GLY A 180 18.37 -6.89 -3.04
CA GLY A 180 17.01 -7.44 -3.07
C GLY A 180 16.66 -8.30 -1.85
N GLY A 181 17.47 -8.27 -0.77
CA GLY A 181 17.23 -9.05 0.43
C GLY A 181 17.38 -10.56 0.22
N SER A 182 18.28 -11.03 -0.66
CA SER A 182 18.42 -12.45 -0.99
C SER A 182 18.83 -13.32 0.20
N ASN A 183 19.38 -12.73 1.26
CA ASN A 183 19.81 -13.39 2.48
C ASN A 183 18.77 -13.40 3.61
N VAL A 184 17.54 -12.98 3.35
CA VAL A 184 16.42 -13.01 4.31
C VAL A 184 15.18 -13.65 3.69
N SER A 185 14.33 -14.27 4.53
CA SER A 185 13.10 -14.93 4.05
C SER A 185 12.05 -13.94 3.56
N GLY A 186 11.05 -14.41 2.80
CA GLY A 186 9.95 -13.58 2.31
C GLY A 186 9.19 -12.86 3.44
N GLY A 187 8.85 -13.58 4.52
CA GLY A 187 8.19 -12.99 5.68
C GLY A 187 9.07 -11.97 6.43
N GLN A 188 10.40 -12.18 6.49
CA GLN A 188 11.33 -11.21 7.06
C GLN A 188 11.42 -9.94 6.19
N LYS A 189 11.49 -10.09 4.86
CA LYS A 189 11.44 -8.95 3.93
C LYS A 189 10.18 -8.13 4.13
N GLN A 190 9.04 -8.81 4.24
CA GLN A 190 7.74 -8.16 4.41
C GLN A 190 7.68 -7.38 5.71
N ARG A 191 8.10 -7.99 6.83
CA ARG A 191 8.16 -7.30 8.14
C ARG A 191 9.08 -6.09 8.13
N LEU A 192 10.25 -6.16 7.49
CA LEU A 192 11.14 -5.00 7.34
C LEU A 192 10.55 -3.91 6.44
N SER A 193 9.81 -4.28 5.38
CA SER A 193 9.10 -3.32 4.53
C SER A 193 7.97 -2.62 5.29
N ILE A 194 7.24 -3.34 6.15
CA ILE A 194 6.23 -2.79 7.05
C ILE A 194 6.89 -1.86 8.07
N ALA A 195 7.98 -2.29 8.73
CA ALA A 195 8.73 -1.44 9.67
C ALA A 195 9.18 -0.12 9.03
N ARG A 196 9.71 -0.17 7.80
CA ARG A 196 10.11 1.02 7.01
C ARG A 196 8.96 1.99 6.80
N ALA A 197 7.78 1.49 6.45
CA ALA A 197 6.60 2.33 6.19
C ALA A 197 6.05 2.95 7.48
N ILE A 198 6.09 2.24 8.60
CA ILE A 198 5.66 2.74 9.91
C ILE A 198 6.66 3.77 10.47
N ALA A 199 7.96 3.53 10.24
CA ALA A 199 9.04 4.32 10.84
C ALA A 199 9.03 5.81 10.43
N ILE A 200 8.53 6.14 9.25
CA ILE A 200 8.39 7.54 8.81
C ILE A 200 7.23 8.28 9.48
N ASP A 201 6.43 7.59 10.29
CA ASP A 201 5.24 8.10 10.99
C ASP A 201 4.24 8.83 10.07
N PRO A 202 3.78 8.19 8.99
CA PRO A 202 2.95 8.83 7.96
C PRO A 202 1.53 9.07 8.48
N GLU A 203 0.78 9.93 7.80
CA GLU A 203 -0.65 10.20 8.06
C GLU A 203 -1.56 9.13 7.45
N ILE A 204 -1.11 8.56 6.32
CA ILE A 204 -1.81 7.53 5.55
C ILE A 204 -0.92 6.31 5.43
N LEU A 205 -1.40 5.15 5.83
CA LEU A 205 -0.72 3.87 5.65
C LEU A 205 -1.47 3.02 4.63
N VAL A 206 -0.76 2.59 3.61
CA VAL A 206 -1.31 1.77 2.51
C VAL A 206 -0.59 0.42 2.47
N PHE A 207 -1.36 -0.66 2.55
CA PHE A 207 -0.87 -2.04 2.52
C PHE A 207 -1.46 -2.77 1.31
N ASP A 208 -0.63 -3.07 0.33
CA ASP A 208 -1.05 -3.85 -0.84
C ASP A 208 -0.79 -5.34 -0.58
N ASP A 209 -1.81 -6.05 -0.10
CA ASP A 209 -1.79 -7.50 0.23
C ASP A 209 -0.56 -7.93 1.06
N SER A 210 -0.09 -7.03 1.93
CA SER A 210 1.21 -7.13 2.58
C SER A 210 1.24 -8.15 3.72
N PHE A 211 0.09 -8.64 4.16
CA PHE A 211 -0.03 -9.58 5.27
C PHE A 211 -0.08 -11.04 4.82
N SER A 212 -0.32 -11.31 3.53
CA SER A 212 -0.47 -12.66 2.98
C SER A 212 0.80 -13.52 3.09
N ALA A 213 1.99 -12.90 3.14
CA ALA A 213 3.27 -13.57 3.30
C ALA A 213 3.62 -13.93 4.76
N LEU A 214 2.78 -13.55 5.73
CA LEU A 214 2.97 -13.79 7.15
C LEU A 214 2.18 -15.02 7.60
N ASP A 215 2.69 -15.71 8.62
CA ASP A 215 1.91 -16.73 9.31
C ASP A 215 0.79 -16.08 10.13
N PHE A 216 -0.25 -16.87 10.44
CA PHE A 216 -1.47 -16.36 11.08
C PHE A 216 -1.21 -15.66 12.43
N LYS A 217 -0.30 -16.19 13.26
CA LYS A 217 0.00 -15.61 14.58
C LYS A 217 0.70 -14.27 14.43
N THR A 218 1.72 -14.21 13.58
CA THR A 218 2.48 -12.98 13.31
C THR A 218 1.56 -11.91 12.70
N ASP A 219 0.71 -12.27 11.72
CA ASP A 219 -0.25 -11.36 11.11
C ASP A 219 -1.23 -10.78 12.14
N SER A 220 -1.86 -11.63 12.97
CA SER A 220 -2.81 -11.18 13.99
C SER A 220 -2.16 -10.24 15.01
N THR A 221 -0.97 -10.59 15.52
CA THR A 221 -0.24 -9.76 16.48
C THR A 221 0.18 -8.43 15.88
N LEU A 222 0.71 -8.44 14.66
CA LEU A 222 1.12 -7.23 13.95
C LEU A 222 -0.06 -6.28 13.76
N ARG A 223 -1.20 -6.77 13.29
CA ARG A 223 -2.41 -5.94 13.11
C ARG A 223 -2.94 -5.36 14.42
N ALA A 224 -2.88 -6.13 15.51
CA ALA A 224 -3.27 -5.62 16.84
C ALA A 224 -2.34 -4.49 17.31
N GLU A 225 -1.03 -4.61 17.11
CA GLU A 225 -0.07 -3.55 17.46
C GLU A 225 -0.19 -2.34 16.51
N LEU A 226 -0.38 -2.59 15.22
CA LEU A 226 -0.61 -1.55 14.22
C LEU A 226 -1.84 -0.71 14.57
N ALA A 227 -2.96 -1.34 14.92
CA ALA A 227 -4.20 -0.64 15.29
C ALA A 227 -4.03 0.30 16.50
N LYS A 228 -3.14 -0.05 17.46
CA LYS A 228 -2.83 0.85 18.59
C LYS A 228 -2.10 2.11 18.13
N LYS A 229 -1.19 1.98 17.15
CA LYS A 229 -0.34 3.07 16.66
C LYS A 229 -1.05 3.95 15.62
N THR A 230 -2.11 3.44 14.99
CA THR A 230 -2.78 4.11 13.85
C THR A 230 -4.14 4.71 14.20
N LYS A 231 -4.44 4.92 15.48
CA LYS A 231 -5.74 5.44 15.95
C LYS A 231 -6.14 6.80 15.38
N ASP A 232 -5.17 7.59 14.97
CA ASP A 232 -5.34 8.93 14.39
C ASP A 232 -4.95 8.97 12.90
N LYS A 233 -4.64 7.82 12.30
CA LYS A 233 -4.15 7.69 10.93
C LYS A 233 -5.18 7.03 10.03
N THR A 234 -5.07 7.27 8.74
CA THR A 234 -5.85 6.56 7.74
C THR A 234 -5.13 5.28 7.35
N VAL A 235 -5.80 4.15 7.47
CA VAL A 235 -5.25 2.85 7.08
C VAL A 235 -6.04 2.30 5.89
N ILE A 236 -5.34 1.98 4.78
CA ILE A 236 -5.94 1.39 3.60
C ILE A 236 -5.28 0.03 3.35
N ILE A 237 -6.06 -1.04 3.31
CA ILE A 237 -5.58 -2.41 3.20
C ILE A 237 -6.19 -3.08 1.98
N VAL A 238 -5.37 -3.51 1.03
CA VAL A 238 -5.79 -4.53 0.06
C VAL A 238 -5.63 -5.89 0.70
N ALA A 239 -6.66 -6.70 0.70
CA ALA A 239 -6.63 -8.03 1.26
C ALA A 239 -7.19 -9.07 0.27
N GLN A 240 -6.61 -10.27 0.33
CA GLN A 240 -7.14 -11.47 -0.30
C GLN A 240 -7.89 -12.35 0.69
N ARG A 241 -7.66 -12.17 2.00
CA ARG A 241 -8.27 -12.98 3.06
C ARG A 241 -9.32 -12.17 3.82
N ILE A 242 -10.51 -12.74 3.95
CA ILE A 242 -11.62 -12.13 4.72
C ILE A 242 -11.21 -11.87 6.17
N ASN A 243 -10.51 -12.82 6.81
CA ASN A 243 -10.06 -12.69 8.20
C ASN A 243 -9.16 -11.45 8.45
N THR A 244 -8.53 -10.92 7.42
CA THR A 244 -7.71 -9.71 7.53
C THR A 244 -8.56 -8.44 7.69
N ILE A 245 -9.80 -8.46 7.19
CA ILE A 245 -10.63 -7.25 7.03
C ILE A 245 -11.95 -7.28 7.81
N LEU A 246 -12.21 -8.31 8.62
CA LEU A 246 -13.45 -8.46 9.38
C LEU A 246 -13.78 -7.23 10.23
N ASN A 247 -12.77 -6.62 10.84
CA ASN A 247 -12.89 -5.47 11.74
C ASN A 247 -12.59 -4.13 11.03
N ALA A 248 -12.60 -4.09 9.69
CA ALA A 248 -12.43 -2.82 8.96
C ALA A 248 -13.69 -1.96 9.10
N ASP A 249 -13.50 -0.65 9.31
CA ASP A 249 -14.59 0.32 9.43
C ASP A 249 -15.36 0.47 8.12
N GLN A 250 -14.66 0.28 7.01
CA GLN A 250 -15.22 0.27 5.67
C GLN A 250 -14.56 -0.81 4.82
N ILE A 251 -15.35 -1.58 4.10
CA ILE A 251 -14.89 -2.56 3.10
C ILE A 251 -15.43 -2.14 1.74
N ILE A 252 -14.53 -2.04 0.76
CA ILE A 252 -14.83 -1.79 -0.65
C ILE A 252 -14.73 -3.12 -1.39
N VAL A 253 -15.82 -3.56 -1.99
CA VAL A 253 -15.85 -4.76 -2.83
C VAL A 253 -15.66 -4.34 -4.28
N LEU A 254 -14.59 -4.82 -4.90
CA LEU A 254 -14.20 -4.47 -6.26
C LEU A 254 -14.40 -5.66 -7.21
N GLU A 255 -15.06 -5.43 -8.32
CA GLU A 255 -15.27 -6.39 -9.40
C GLU A 255 -15.10 -5.67 -10.74
N ASP A 256 -14.29 -6.22 -11.63
CA ASP A 256 -14.00 -5.70 -12.97
C ASP A 256 -13.78 -4.17 -13.01
N GLY A 257 -12.93 -3.68 -12.11
CA GLY A 257 -12.58 -2.26 -12.02
C GLY A 257 -13.65 -1.34 -11.47
N LYS A 258 -14.76 -1.87 -10.90
CA LYS A 258 -15.87 -1.09 -10.35
C LYS A 258 -16.16 -1.46 -8.90
N ILE A 259 -16.65 -0.50 -8.13
CA ILE A 259 -17.14 -0.77 -6.77
C ILE A 259 -18.55 -1.38 -6.88
N VAL A 260 -18.69 -2.64 -6.47
CA VAL A 260 -19.97 -3.37 -6.44
C VAL A 260 -20.55 -3.47 -5.04
N GLY A 261 -19.81 -3.08 -4.01
CA GLY A 261 -20.26 -3.05 -2.62
C GLY A 261 -19.40 -2.15 -1.75
N LYS A 262 -20.01 -1.52 -0.76
CA LYS A 262 -19.35 -0.69 0.25
C LYS A 262 -20.12 -0.76 1.56
N GLY A 263 -19.43 -1.05 2.67
CA GLY A 263 -20.01 -1.14 4.01
C GLY A 263 -19.12 -1.90 4.97
N THR A 264 -19.63 -2.26 6.12
CA THR A 264 -18.99 -3.15 7.10
C THR A 264 -19.11 -4.61 6.68
N HIS A 265 -18.37 -5.50 7.35
CA HIS A 265 -18.49 -6.95 7.13
C HIS A 265 -19.95 -7.42 7.28
N GLU A 266 -20.64 -6.99 8.36
CA GLU A 266 -22.01 -7.39 8.65
C GLU A 266 -23.01 -6.91 7.59
N GLU A 267 -22.84 -5.69 7.09
CA GLU A 267 -23.71 -5.13 6.05
C GLU A 267 -23.51 -5.88 4.73
N LEU A 268 -22.25 -6.14 4.37
CA LEU A 268 -21.92 -6.76 3.09
C LEU A 268 -22.26 -8.25 3.04
N ILE A 269 -22.08 -8.98 4.14
CA ILE A 269 -22.47 -10.40 4.19
C ILE A 269 -23.99 -10.59 4.02
N LYS A 270 -24.80 -9.61 4.43
CA LYS A 270 -26.24 -9.63 4.30
C LYS A 270 -26.74 -9.16 2.92
N ASN A 271 -26.08 -8.12 2.36
CA ASN A 271 -26.65 -7.35 1.26
C ASN A 271 -25.82 -7.40 -0.04
N ASN A 272 -24.62 -8.01 -0.04
CA ASN A 272 -23.77 -8.05 -1.22
C ASN A 272 -23.39 -9.49 -1.59
N GLU A 273 -23.90 -9.96 -2.73
CA GLU A 273 -23.69 -11.33 -3.15
C GLU A 273 -22.24 -11.64 -3.52
N THR A 274 -21.54 -10.72 -4.18
CA THR A 274 -20.11 -10.86 -4.53
C THR A 274 -19.26 -11.01 -3.26
N TYR A 275 -19.48 -10.16 -2.25
CA TYR A 275 -18.79 -10.27 -0.97
C TYR A 275 -19.07 -11.58 -0.26
N LYS A 276 -20.34 -11.99 -0.23
CA LYS A 276 -20.78 -13.23 0.39
C LYS A 276 -20.13 -14.45 -0.27
N GLN A 277 -20.05 -14.50 -1.60
CA GLN A 277 -19.36 -15.57 -2.32
C GLN A 277 -17.86 -15.62 -1.96
N ILE A 278 -17.18 -14.48 -1.88
CA ILE A 278 -15.78 -14.41 -1.44
C ILE A 278 -15.65 -14.94 -0.01
N ALA A 279 -16.53 -14.53 0.89
CA ALA A 279 -16.50 -14.94 2.29
C ALA A 279 -16.75 -16.46 2.44
N LEU A 280 -17.77 -17.00 1.79
CA LEU A 280 -18.10 -18.43 1.80
C LEU A 280 -17.01 -19.31 1.18
N SER A 281 -16.23 -18.79 0.24
CA SER A 281 -15.09 -19.51 -0.33
C SER A 281 -13.91 -19.67 0.63
N GLN A 282 -13.85 -18.86 1.70
CA GLN A 282 -12.71 -18.80 2.62
C GLN A 282 -13.06 -19.17 4.07
N LEU A 283 -14.31 -19.02 4.48
CA LEU A 283 -14.80 -19.31 5.82
C LEU A 283 -15.77 -20.49 5.74
N SER A 284 -15.72 -21.40 6.72
CA SER A 284 -16.74 -22.43 6.86
C SER A 284 -18.07 -21.81 7.27
N GLU A 285 -19.21 -22.48 6.94
CA GLU A 285 -20.53 -22.03 7.41
C GLU A 285 -20.62 -21.98 8.93
N GLU A 286 -19.88 -22.84 9.63
CA GLU A 286 -19.79 -22.83 11.10
C GLU A 286 -19.09 -21.59 11.64
N GLU A 287 -17.99 -21.13 11.00
CA GLU A 287 -17.28 -19.91 11.40
C GLU A 287 -18.14 -18.65 11.17
N LEU A 288 -18.91 -18.60 10.08
CA LEU A 288 -19.87 -17.52 9.82
C LEU A 288 -21.03 -17.52 10.83
N ASN A 289 -21.48 -18.69 11.28
CA ASN A 289 -22.55 -18.82 12.26
C ASN A 289 -22.07 -18.57 13.69
N LEU A 290 -20.83 -18.90 14.04
CA LEU A 290 -20.23 -18.58 15.34
C LEU A 290 -20.06 -17.06 15.51
N GLN A 291 -19.72 -16.33 14.47
CA GLN A 291 -19.67 -14.88 14.47
C GLN A 291 -21.05 -14.27 14.71
N LYS A 292 -22.12 -14.78 14.09
CA LYS A 292 -23.51 -14.37 14.37
C LYS A 292 -23.93 -14.59 15.82
N ASN A 293 -23.48 -15.67 16.45
CA ASN A 293 -23.88 -16.01 17.83
C ASN A 293 -23.13 -15.16 18.87
N GLN A 294 -21.87 -14.78 18.63
CA GLN A 294 -21.11 -13.89 19.50
C GLN A 294 -21.67 -12.46 19.50
N GLU A 295 -22.25 -12.00 18.38
CA GLU A 295 -22.94 -10.70 18.29
C GLU A 295 -24.25 -10.68 19.07
N ILE A 296 -25.01 -11.77 19.07
CA ILE A 296 -26.28 -11.90 19.83
C ILE A 296 -26.00 -11.88 21.34
N GLU A 297 -24.90 -12.49 21.79
CA GLU A 297 -24.49 -12.48 23.22
C GLU A 297 -23.84 -11.16 23.67
N GLY A 298 -23.15 -10.46 22.78
CA GLY A 298 -22.55 -9.13 23.06
C GLY A 298 -23.58 -8.01 23.12
N GLY A 299 -24.65 -8.08 22.34
CA GLY A 299 -25.75 -7.10 22.30
C GLY A 299 -26.64 -7.10 23.56
N ASN A 300 -26.68 -8.20 24.31
CA ASN A 300 -27.49 -8.31 25.53
C ASN A 300 -26.79 -7.86 26.83
N LYS A 301 -25.62 -7.23 26.77
CA LYS A 301 -24.88 -6.71 27.94
C LYS A 301 -24.93 -5.19 28.10
N HIS A 302 -25.71 -4.49 27.28
CA HIS A 302 -25.90 -3.03 27.34
C HIS A 302 -27.40 -2.64 27.33
N GLU A 303 -28.25 -3.39 28.06
CA GLU A 303 -29.53 -2.92 28.58
C GLU A 303 -29.50 -2.82 30.13
#